data_3c28c7102d979845acf2ac7a071ae3ce
#
_entry.id   3c28c7102d979845acf2ac7a071ae3ce
#
_cell.length_a   1.000
_cell.length_b   1.000
_cell.length_c   1.000
_cell.angle_alpha   90.00
_cell.angle_beta   90.00
_cell.angle_gamma   90.00
#
_symmetry.space_group_name_H-M   'P 1'
#
loop_
_entity.id
_entity.type
_entity.pdbx_description
1 polymer ?
#
loop_
_entity_poly.entity_id
_entity_poly.type
_entity_poly.pdbx_seq_one_letter_code
_entity_poly.pdbx_strand_id
1 'polypeptide(L)'
;GGCQEEFGSRGAVRPKNLARRPAMKPGELQVQMVPKITRDGRPLRQGLGVMPGPADTYVAYGIEWANASNTPFREYKHFVHEGGISTPLIAHWPKGISGRGELRQEPGHLIDIMATCVELSGAKYPTEWKSKSVRPMEGKSLVRVFAGKTLSDGPDQAARALYWEHEGNRAVRVGDWKLVAKGRKGPWELYNLKSDRSELKNQIGSKPDRAQALETLWNTWAIRANVLPWPNSRR
;
A
#
# COMPACT_ATOMS: atom_id res chain seq x y z
N GLY A 1 1.21 -6.47 2.14
CA GLY A 1 1.61 -7.29 1.00
C GLY A 1 3.01 -7.84 1.15
N GLY A 2 3.24 -9.01 0.57
CA GLY A 2 4.56 -9.62 0.52
C GLY A 2 5.54 -8.79 -0.29
N CYS A 3 6.82 -8.92 0.01
CA CYS A 3 7.89 -8.15 -0.60
C CYS A 3 8.70 -9.00 -1.59
N GLN A 4 8.80 -8.51 -2.81
CA GLN A 4 9.57 -9.17 -3.87
C GLN A 4 11.01 -8.70 -3.93
N GLU A 5 11.49 -7.80 -3.12
CA GLU A 5 12.79 -7.15 -3.32
C GLU A 5 13.90 -8.12 -3.71
N GLU A 6 14.50 -7.90 -4.88
CA GLU A 6 15.45 -8.82 -5.50
C GLU A 6 16.87 -8.74 -4.91
N PHE A 7 17.12 -7.87 -3.96
CA PHE A 7 18.45 -7.67 -3.39
C PHE A 7 19.04 -8.94 -2.76
N GLY A 8 18.20 -9.90 -2.40
CA GLY A 8 18.65 -11.20 -1.91
C GLY A 8 19.10 -12.17 -3.00
N SER A 9 18.56 -12.05 -4.22
CA SER A 9 18.83 -12.99 -5.32
C SER A 9 19.96 -12.55 -6.25
N ARG A 10 20.25 -11.24 -6.34
CA ARG A 10 21.29 -10.68 -7.21
C ARG A 10 22.44 -10.03 -6.46
N GLY A 11 22.38 -9.96 -5.15
CA GLY A 11 23.42 -9.33 -4.36
C GLY A 11 24.75 -10.07 -4.47
N ALA A 12 25.80 -9.38 -4.82
CA ALA A 12 27.14 -9.91 -4.73
C ALA A 12 27.41 -10.37 -3.30
N VAL A 13 27.84 -11.63 -3.15
CA VAL A 13 28.38 -12.12 -1.88
C VAL A 13 29.52 -11.18 -1.48
N ARG A 14 29.39 -10.50 -0.36
CA ARG A 14 30.44 -9.60 0.09
C ARG A 14 31.69 -10.38 0.42
N PRO A 15 32.86 -9.83 0.10
CA PRO A 15 34.12 -10.47 0.43
C PRO A 15 34.16 -10.84 1.93
N LYS A 16 34.62 -12.03 2.22
CA LYS A 16 34.72 -12.58 3.59
C LYS A 16 35.58 -11.72 4.55
N ASN A 17 36.31 -10.75 4.03
CA ASN A 17 37.35 -10.00 4.73
C ASN A 17 37.00 -8.53 5.00
N LEU A 18 35.73 -8.15 5.03
CA LEU A 18 35.38 -6.78 5.48
C LEU A 18 35.69 -6.65 6.97
N ALA A 19 36.65 -5.77 7.30
CA ALA A 19 36.95 -5.43 8.69
C ALA A 19 35.69 -5.02 9.43
N ARG A 20 35.55 -5.48 10.66
CA ARG A 20 34.48 -5.07 11.55
C ARG A 20 34.52 -3.54 11.73
N ARG A 21 33.42 -2.86 11.52
CA ARG A 21 33.30 -1.43 11.77
C ARG A 21 32.85 -1.19 13.20
N PRO A 22 33.08 0.03 13.76
CA PRO A 22 32.51 0.38 15.05
C PRO A 22 30.99 0.15 15.09
N ALA A 23 30.50 -0.29 16.23
CA ALA A 23 29.06 -0.41 16.45
C ALA A 23 28.40 0.98 16.41
N MET A 24 27.13 1.00 16.02
CA MET A 24 26.35 2.23 16.06
C MET A 24 26.11 2.69 17.49
N LYS A 25 26.09 3.99 17.70
CA LYS A 25 25.77 4.56 19.02
C LYS A 25 24.30 4.31 19.38
N PRO A 26 23.96 4.20 20.67
CA PRO A 26 22.56 4.15 21.10
C PRO A 26 21.78 5.35 20.53
N GLY A 27 20.61 5.07 19.91
CA GLY A 27 19.77 6.09 19.30
C GLY A 27 20.20 6.55 17.90
N GLU A 28 21.34 6.12 17.38
CA GLU A 28 21.74 6.39 16.01
C GLU A 28 20.83 5.67 15.02
N LEU A 29 20.36 6.39 13.97
CA LEU A 29 19.47 5.84 12.97
C LEU A 29 20.26 5.20 11.83
N GLN A 30 19.85 3.99 11.44
CA GLN A 30 20.32 3.38 10.19
C GLN A 30 19.60 4.04 9.02
N VAL A 31 20.34 4.85 8.26
CA VAL A 31 19.77 5.62 7.13
C VAL A 31 20.00 4.96 5.77
N GLN A 32 20.70 3.84 5.69
CA GLN A 32 20.93 3.12 4.46
C GLN A 32 19.76 2.16 4.21
N MET A 33 19.16 2.24 3.02
CA MET A 33 18.06 1.34 2.61
C MET A 33 18.47 -0.13 2.68
N VAL A 34 19.68 -0.46 2.23
CA VAL A 34 20.30 -1.77 2.45
C VAL A 34 21.52 -1.58 3.33
N PRO A 35 21.45 -1.95 4.61
CA PRO A 35 22.55 -1.76 5.53
C PRO A 35 23.80 -2.52 5.08
N LYS A 36 24.98 -1.93 5.28
CA LYS A 36 26.25 -2.61 5.00
C LYS A 36 26.80 -3.34 6.21
N ILE A 37 26.36 -2.94 7.38
CA ILE A 37 26.79 -3.47 8.67
C ILE A 37 25.59 -3.64 9.58
N THR A 38 25.68 -4.55 10.51
CA THR A 38 24.75 -4.69 11.64
C THR A 38 24.96 -3.55 12.66
N ARG A 39 24.05 -3.40 13.62
CA ARG A 39 24.19 -2.40 14.68
C ARG A 39 25.43 -2.62 15.56
N ASP A 40 25.87 -3.86 15.72
CA ASP A 40 27.07 -4.22 16.46
C ASP A 40 28.35 -4.22 15.60
N GLY A 41 28.29 -3.68 14.37
CA GLY A 41 29.45 -3.43 13.52
C GLY A 41 29.92 -4.62 12.67
N ARG A 42 29.20 -5.76 12.67
CA ARG A 42 29.53 -6.89 11.80
C ARG A 42 29.13 -6.61 10.35
N PRO A 43 29.85 -7.16 9.35
CA PRO A 43 29.41 -7.11 7.97
C PRO A 43 28.05 -7.79 7.79
N LEU A 44 27.16 -7.15 7.05
CA LEU A 44 25.84 -7.70 6.74
C LEU A 44 25.93 -8.58 5.50
N ARG A 45 25.43 -9.81 5.59
CA ARG A 45 25.41 -10.78 4.50
C ARG A 45 24.12 -10.67 3.71
N GLN A 46 24.24 -10.69 2.39
CA GLN A 46 23.10 -10.71 1.47
C GLN A 46 23.51 -11.43 0.19
N GLY A 47 22.55 -11.93 -0.56
CA GLY A 47 22.78 -12.56 -1.85
C GLY A 47 22.34 -14.00 -1.90
N LEU A 48 22.61 -14.62 -3.05
CA LEU A 48 22.25 -16.01 -3.31
C LEU A 48 22.91 -16.96 -2.28
N GLY A 49 22.12 -17.88 -1.74
CA GLY A 49 22.59 -18.85 -0.75
C GLY A 49 22.67 -18.31 0.69
N VAL A 50 22.32 -17.05 0.92
CA VAL A 50 22.21 -16.50 2.28
C VAL A 50 20.82 -16.79 2.81
N MET A 51 20.74 -17.67 3.81
CA MET A 51 19.46 -17.97 4.48
C MET A 51 19.06 -16.85 5.42
N PRO A 52 17.77 -16.47 5.45
CA PRO A 52 17.24 -15.50 6.40
C PRO A 52 17.28 -16.03 7.84
N GLY A 53 17.32 -15.13 8.81
CA GLY A 53 17.18 -15.47 10.23
C GLY A 53 18.25 -14.84 11.12
N PRO A 54 19.56 -15.09 10.93
CA PRO A 54 20.59 -14.45 11.73
C PRO A 54 20.58 -12.92 11.62
N ALA A 55 20.96 -12.24 12.70
CA ALA A 55 20.96 -10.76 12.78
C ALA A 55 21.90 -10.08 11.77
N ASP A 56 22.88 -10.82 11.24
CA ASP A 56 23.81 -10.37 10.22
C ASP A 56 23.36 -10.65 8.79
N THR A 57 22.08 -11.00 8.57
CA THR A 57 21.53 -11.19 7.25
C THR A 57 20.49 -10.15 6.87
N TYR A 58 20.47 -9.78 5.60
CA TYR A 58 19.44 -8.93 5.00
C TYR A 58 19.04 -9.54 3.66
N VAL A 59 17.92 -10.22 3.64
CA VAL A 59 17.44 -10.95 2.46
C VAL A 59 15.96 -10.68 2.23
N ALA A 60 15.58 -10.63 0.95
CA ALA A 60 14.19 -10.70 0.53
C ALA A 60 13.87 -12.16 0.17
N TYR A 61 12.61 -12.55 0.26
CA TYR A 61 12.22 -13.94 0.04
C TYR A 61 11.73 -14.25 -1.40
N GLY A 62 11.80 -13.26 -2.29
CA GLY A 62 11.56 -13.45 -3.71
C GLY A 62 10.08 -13.44 -4.12
N ILE A 63 9.86 -13.53 -5.42
CA ILE A 63 8.52 -13.38 -6.04
C ILE A 63 7.59 -14.51 -5.63
N GLU A 64 8.08 -15.74 -5.64
CA GLU A 64 7.31 -16.94 -5.38
C GLU A 64 6.77 -16.94 -3.95
N TRP A 65 7.61 -16.65 -2.99
CA TRP A 65 7.22 -16.52 -1.59
C TRP A 65 6.39 -15.27 -1.31
N ALA A 66 6.60 -14.18 -2.06
CA ALA A 66 5.77 -13.00 -1.96
C ALA A 66 4.32 -13.30 -2.39
N ASN A 67 4.12 -14.05 -3.48
CA ASN A 67 2.80 -14.51 -3.89
C ASN A 67 2.20 -15.51 -2.88
N ALA A 68 2.99 -16.50 -2.44
CA ALA A 68 2.53 -17.50 -1.48
C ALA A 68 2.04 -16.84 -0.17
N SER A 69 2.76 -15.83 0.33
CA SER A 69 2.41 -15.10 1.55
C SER A 69 1.15 -14.25 1.43
N ASN A 70 0.74 -13.90 0.22
CA ASN A 70 -0.47 -13.10 -0.05
C ASN A 70 -1.69 -13.94 -0.41
N THR A 71 -1.55 -15.27 -0.50
CA THR A 71 -2.66 -16.18 -0.83
C THR A 71 -3.87 -15.92 0.07
N PRO A 72 -5.10 -15.84 -0.46
CA PRO A 72 -5.50 -16.15 -1.85
C PRO A 72 -5.43 -14.98 -2.84
N PHE A 73 -4.88 -13.83 -2.45
CA PHE A 73 -4.83 -12.64 -3.29
C PHE A 73 -3.66 -12.71 -4.26
N ARG A 74 -3.89 -12.21 -5.48
CA ARG A 74 -2.85 -12.13 -6.52
C ARG A 74 -1.89 -11.00 -6.25
N GLU A 75 -0.67 -11.18 -6.73
CA GLU A 75 0.39 -10.18 -6.70
C GLU A 75 0.86 -9.84 -5.27
N TYR A 76 1.72 -8.86 -5.19
CA TYR A 76 2.43 -8.48 -3.98
C TYR A 76 2.82 -7.00 -4.06
N LYS A 77 3.64 -6.52 -3.13
CA LYS A 77 4.19 -5.16 -3.11
C LYS A 77 4.62 -4.71 -4.52
N HIS A 78 4.41 -3.46 -4.84
CA HIS A 78 4.48 -2.74 -6.11
C HIS A 78 3.21 -2.82 -6.96
N PHE A 79 2.49 -3.94 -6.95
CA PHE A 79 1.23 -4.05 -7.67
C PHE A 79 0.06 -3.48 -6.86
N VAL A 80 -1.01 -3.11 -7.57
CA VAL A 80 -2.23 -2.57 -6.96
C VAL A 80 -3.42 -3.53 -7.09
N HIS A 81 -3.13 -4.80 -7.39
CA HIS A 81 -4.03 -5.92 -7.16
C HIS A 81 -4.18 -6.18 -5.67
N GLU A 82 -5.18 -6.96 -5.26
CA GLU A 82 -5.50 -7.17 -3.84
C GLU A 82 -4.28 -7.63 -3.02
N GLY A 83 -3.43 -8.52 -3.55
CA GLY A 83 -2.22 -8.96 -2.85
C GLY A 83 -1.21 -7.86 -2.58
N GLY A 84 -1.22 -6.78 -3.36
CA GLY A 84 -0.34 -5.63 -3.15
C GLY A 84 -0.90 -4.57 -2.22
N ILE A 85 -2.23 -4.43 -2.10
CA ILE A 85 -2.86 -3.32 -1.40
C ILE A 85 -3.81 -3.72 -0.26
N SER A 86 -4.32 -4.96 -0.22
CA SER A 86 -5.29 -5.39 0.79
C SER A 86 -4.61 -5.78 2.11
N THR A 87 -4.01 -4.80 2.76
CA THR A 87 -3.34 -4.96 4.06
C THR A 87 -4.34 -4.78 5.20
N PRO A 88 -4.39 -5.69 6.19
CA PRO A 88 -5.24 -5.51 7.38
C PRO A 88 -4.84 -4.27 8.17
N LEU A 89 -5.84 -3.53 8.65
CA LEU A 89 -5.68 -2.48 9.66
C LEU A 89 -6.13 -3.04 11.01
N ILE A 90 -5.25 -3.01 12.00
CA ILE A 90 -5.59 -3.37 13.39
C ILE A 90 -5.72 -2.09 14.19
N ALA A 91 -6.91 -1.83 14.74
CA ALA A 91 -7.17 -0.71 15.62
C ALA A 91 -7.36 -1.21 17.07
N HIS A 92 -6.54 -0.69 17.99
CA HIS A 92 -6.63 -1.01 19.41
C HIS A 92 -6.77 0.29 20.22
N TRP A 93 -7.98 0.52 20.75
CA TRP A 93 -8.29 1.68 21.57
C TRP A 93 -9.37 1.32 22.60
N PRO A 94 -8.97 0.73 23.75
CA PRO A 94 -9.90 0.17 24.74
C PRO A 94 -10.95 1.15 25.27
N LYS A 95 -10.62 2.45 25.32
CA LYS A 95 -11.54 3.49 25.80
C LYS A 95 -12.52 3.99 24.74
N GLY A 96 -12.27 3.76 23.46
CA GLY A 96 -13.06 4.30 22.35
C GLY A 96 -13.67 3.26 21.42
N ILE A 97 -13.21 1.99 21.49
CA ILE A 97 -13.72 0.89 20.68
C ILE A 97 -14.30 -0.16 21.61
N SER A 98 -15.62 -0.33 21.58
CA SER A 98 -16.32 -1.33 22.42
C SER A 98 -16.17 -2.76 21.88
N GLY A 99 -16.03 -2.92 20.57
CA GLY A 99 -15.82 -4.23 19.93
C GLY A 99 -14.54 -4.93 20.41
N ARG A 100 -14.59 -6.25 20.52
CA ARG A 100 -13.46 -7.08 20.95
C ARG A 100 -13.19 -8.15 19.90
N GLY A 101 -12.06 -8.05 19.18
CA GLY A 101 -11.67 -9.01 18.15
C GLY A 101 -12.62 -9.08 16.96
N GLU A 102 -13.41 -8.05 16.72
CA GLU A 102 -14.37 -8.02 15.63
C GLU A 102 -13.71 -7.67 14.30
N LEU A 103 -14.13 -8.35 13.25
CA LEU A 103 -13.71 -8.05 11.89
C LEU A 103 -14.67 -7.02 11.26
N ARG A 104 -14.10 -6.00 10.65
CA ARG A 104 -14.80 -4.99 9.84
C ARG A 104 -14.42 -5.18 8.37
N GLN A 105 -15.41 -5.27 7.48
CA GLN A 105 -15.18 -5.47 6.05
C GLN A 105 -15.19 -4.16 5.25
N GLU A 106 -15.32 -3.03 5.94
CA GLU A 106 -15.31 -1.72 5.31
C GLU A 106 -13.96 -1.41 4.69
N PRO A 107 -13.89 -1.04 3.40
CA PRO A 107 -12.63 -0.69 2.76
C PRO A 107 -12.07 0.62 3.31
N GLY A 108 -10.93 0.54 3.98
CA GLY A 108 -10.15 1.71 4.37
C GLY A 108 -9.09 2.06 3.33
N HIS A 109 -8.53 3.26 3.45
CA HIS A 109 -7.38 3.71 2.67
C HIS A 109 -6.41 4.46 3.58
N LEU A 110 -5.13 4.52 3.23
CA LEU A 110 -4.12 5.17 4.06
C LEU A 110 -4.44 6.64 4.36
N ILE A 111 -5.09 7.35 3.41
CA ILE A 111 -5.52 8.74 3.60
C ILE A 111 -6.55 8.90 4.73
N ASP A 112 -7.23 7.85 5.13
CA ASP A 112 -8.26 7.87 6.18
C ASP A 112 -7.66 8.00 7.58
N ILE A 113 -6.40 7.61 7.76
CA ILE A 113 -5.71 7.71 9.03
C ILE A 113 -5.62 9.16 9.48
N MET A 114 -5.22 10.08 8.60
CA MET A 114 -5.15 11.51 8.93
C MET A 114 -6.54 12.06 9.29
N ALA A 115 -7.57 11.75 8.49
CA ALA A 115 -8.95 12.19 8.77
C ALA A 115 -9.45 11.67 10.12
N THR A 116 -9.11 10.42 10.46
CA THR A 116 -9.45 9.82 11.76
C THR A 116 -8.74 10.52 12.91
N CYS A 117 -7.45 10.81 12.77
CA CYS A 117 -6.69 11.54 13.79
C CYS A 117 -7.23 12.96 14.01
N VAL A 118 -7.58 13.68 12.95
CA VAL A 118 -8.16 15.01 13.03
C VAL A 118 -9.49 14.98 13.77
N GLU A 119 -10.39 14.05 13.46
CA GLU A 119 -11.67 13.90 14.16
C GLU A 119 -11.46 13.58 15.64
N LEU A 120 -10.62 12.59 15.95
CA LEU A 120 -10.40 12.16 17.33
C LEU A 120 -9.72 13.21 18.21
N SER A 121 -8.87 14.04 17.64
CA SER A 121 -8.17 15.11 18.36
C SER A 121 -9.02 16.39 18.51
N GLY A 122 -10.11 16.52 17.75
CA GLY A 122 -10.89 17.77 17.65
C GLY A 122 -10.12 18.90 16.95
N ALA A 123 -8.99 18.61 16.32
CA ALA A 123 -8.19 19.60 15.61
C ALA A 123 -8.90 20.11 14.36
N LYS A 124 -8.63 21.35 13.98
CA LYS A 124 -9.05 21.88 12.68
C LYS A 124 -7.96 21.61 11.66
N TYR A 125 -8.31 20.93 10.57
CA TYR A 125 -7.40 20.77 9.45
C TYR A 125 -7.18 22.13 8.78
N PRO A 126 -5.92 22.59 8.59
CA PRO A 126 -5.66 23.92 8.08
C PRO A 126 -6.01 24.04 6.60
N THR A 127 -6.60 25.17 6.21
CA THR A 127 -6.80 25.54 4.80
C THR A 127 -5.60 26.28 4.22
N GLU A 128 -4.76 26.83 5.11
CA GLU A 128 -3.56 27.58 4.77
C GLU A 128 -2.43 27.28 5.76
N TRP A 129 -1.19 27.22 5.25
CA TRP A 129 0.02 27.11 6.05
C TRP A 129 1.14 27.96 5.44
N LYS A 130 1.71 28.89 6.23
CA LYS A 130 2.75 29.85 5.80
C LYS A 130 2.38 30.54 4.47
N SER A 131 1.17 31.11 4.42
CA SER A 131 0.60 31.82 3.26
C SER A 131 0.49 30.97 1.99
N LYS A 132 0.45 29.64 2.13
CA LYS A 132 0.19 28.72 1.02
C LYS A 132 -1.07 27.92 1.30
N SER A 133 -1.92 27.77 0.29
CA SER A 133 -3.10 26.94 0.37
C SER A 133 -2.71 25.47 0.63
N VAL A 134 -3.40 24.85 1.57
CA VAL A 134 -3.28 23.43 1.91
C VAL A 134 -4.37 22.67 1.16
N ARG A 135 -4.00 21.54 0.56
CA ARG A 135 -4.98 20.67 -0.13
C ARG A 135 -5.98 20.10 0.89
N PRO A 136 -7.28 20.09 0.57
CA PRO A 136 -8.27 19.45 1.43
C PRO A 136 -7.96 17.97 1.66
N MET A 137 -8.35 17.46 2.83
CA MET A 137 -8.29 16.02 3.07
C MET A 137 -9.29 15.29 2.17
N GLU A 138 -8.83 14.20 1.54
CA GLU A 138 -9.69 13.32 0.74
C GLU A 138 -10.12 12.07 1.53
N GLY A 139 -9.44 11.78 2.64
CA GLY A 139 -9.75 10.67 3.52
C GLY A 139 -11.07 10.84 4.26
N LYS A 140 -11.71 9.73 4.59
CA LYS A 140 -12.88 9.69 5.49
C LYS A 140 -12.47 9.09 6.82
N SER A 141 -12.92 9.70 7.92
CA SER A 141 -12.62 9.19 9.26
C SER A 141 -13.20 7.79 9.47
N LEU A 142 -12.40 6.91 10.07
CA LEU A 142 -12.78 5.54 10.42
C LEU A 142 -13.48 5.44 11.78
N VAL A 143 -13.73 6.53 12.50
CA VAL A 143 -14.40 6.52 13.81
C VAL A 143 -15.75 5.82 13.75
N ARG A 144 -16.52 6.02 12.69
CA ARG A 144 -17.78 5.30 12.48
C ARG A 144 -17.58 3.80 12.35
N VAL A 145 -16.54 3.38 11.63
CA VAL A 145 -16.18 1.96 11.49
C VAL A 145 -15.78 1.37 12.83
N PHE A 146 -15.05 2.11 13.65
CA PHE A 146 -14.73 1.71 15.02
C PHE A 146 -15.97 1.51 15.89
N ALA A 147 -17.02 2.29 15.64
CA ALA A 147 -18.33 2.16 16.30
C ALA A 147 -19.25 1.10 15.66
N GLY A 148 -18.76 0.26 14.75
CA GLY A 148 -19.52 -0.81 14.11
C GLY A 148 -20.46 -0.37 12.98
N LYS A 149 -20.31 0.87 12.49
CA LYS A 149 -21.08 1.42 11.38
C LYS A 149 -20.27 1.37 10.09
N THR A 150 -20.90 1.60 8.94
CA THR A 150 -20.20 1.71 7.65
C THR A 150 -19.86 3.17 7.33
N LEU A 151 -18.96 3.41 6.39
CA LEU A 151 -18.68 4.76 5.89
C LEU A 151 -19.81 5.28 5.00
N SER A 152 -20.60 4.38 4.41
CA SER A 152 -21.77 4.69 3.57
C SER A 152 -23.02 5.07 4.37
N ASP A 153 -23.10 4.78 5.66
CA ASP A 153 -24.23 5.18 6.53
C ASP A 153 -24.22 6.68 6.87
N GLY A 154 -23.26 7.44 6.36
CA GLY A 154 -23.15 8.88 6.55
C GLY A 154 -23.99 9.70 5.58
N PRO A 155 -23.96 11.03 5.68
CA PRO A 155 -24.69 11.92 4.79
C PRO A 155 -24.30 11.76 3.32
N ASP A 156 -23.09 11.29 3.04
CA ASP A 156 -22.61 10.97 1.69
C ASP A 156 -22.80 9.47 1.39
N GLN A 157 -24.02 9.06 1.05
CA GLN A 157 -24.35 7.67 0.75
C GLN A 157 -23.76 7.14 -0.56
N ALA A 158 -23.13 7.98 -1.37
CA ALA A 158 -22.49 7.55 -2.61
C ALA A 158 -21.30 6.63 -2.33
N ALA A 159 -21.23 5.55 -3.09
CA ALA A 159 -20.08 4.64 -3.02
C ALA A 159 -18.78 5.41 -3.27
N ARG A 160 -17.90 5.41 -2.29
CA ARG A 160 -16.63 6.10 -2.33
C ARG A 160 -15.72 5.53 -3.41
N ALA A 161 -15.10 6.38 -4.21
CA ALA A 161 -14.03 5.99 -5.10
C ALA A 161 -12.68 6.02 -4.35
N LEU A 162 -11.94 4.93 -4.45
CA LEU A 162 -10.57 4.78 -3.95
C LEU A 162 -9.63 4.61 -5.13
N TYR A 163 -8.49 5.29 -5.11
CA TYR A 163 -7.56 5.35 -6.23
C TYR A 163 -6.16 4.93 -5.81
N TRP A 164 -5.46 4.24 -6.69
CA TRP A 164 -4.06 3.86 -6.51
C TRP A 164 -3.26 4.11 -7.78
N GLU A 165 -2.04 4.53 -7.58
CA GLU A 165 -0.97 4.51 -8.56
C GLU A 165 0.35 4.25 -7.84
N HIS A 166 1.12 3.31 -8.36
CA HIS A 166 2.46 3.02 -7.90
C HIS A 166 3.29 2.43 -9.04
N GLU A 167 4.34 3.15 -9.44
CA GLU A 167 5.25 2.73 -10.52
C GLU A 167 4.55 2.41 -11.86
N GLY A 168 3.44 3.09 -12.13
CA GLY A 168 2.61 2.86 -13.29
C GLY A 168 1.52 1.82 -13.10
N ASN A 169 1.57 0.99 -12.07
CA ASN A 169 0.46 0.13 -11.69
C ASN A 169 -0.68 1.01 -11.17
N ARG A 170 -1.89 0.79 -11.64
CA ARG A 170 -2.99 1.71 -11.40
C ARG A 170 -4.30 0.99 -11.11
N ALA A 171 -5.11 1.55 -10.22
CA ALA A 171 -6.43 1.02 -9.92
C ALA A 171 -7.39 2.11 -9.44
N VAL A 172 -8.67 1.83 -9.62
CA VAL A 172 -9.78 2.52 -8.98
C VAL A 172 -10.79 1.50 -8.47
N ARG A 173 -11.31 1.72 -7.28
CA ARG A 173 -12.37 0.93 -6.69
C ARG A 173 -13.56 1.81 -6.34
N VAL A 174 -14.76 1.39 -6.73
CA VAL A 174 -16.04 2.01 -6.35
C VAL A 174 -16.98 0.92 -5.86
N GLY A 175 -17.25 0.91 -4.56
CA GLY A 175 -18.00 -0.17 -3.93
C GLY A 175 -17.32 -1.53 -4.14
N ASP A 176 -18.06 -2.45 -4.73
CA ASP A 176 -17.56 -3.80 -5.00
C ASP A 176 -16.74 -3.92 -6.30
N TRP A 177 -16.73 -2.89 -7.13
CA TRP A 177 -16.07 -2.94 -8.43
C TRP A 177 -14.69 -2.30 -8.40
N LYS A 178 -13.73 -3.02 -8.96
CA LYS A 178 -12.35 -2.56 -9.11
C LYS A 178 -11.87 -2.71 -10.54
N LEU A 179 -11.35 -1.61 -11.08
CA LEU A 179 -10.61 -1.59 -12.34
C LEU A 179 -9.13 -1.48 -12.00
N VAL A 180 -8.31 -2.35 -12.55
CA VAL A 180 -6.88 -2.44 -12.23
C VAL A 180 -6.04 -2.73 -13.45
N ALA A 181 -4.80 -2.23 -13.51
CA ALA A 181 -3.87 -2.53 -14.59
C ALA A 181 -2.42 -2.54 -14.10
N LYS A 182 -1.59 -3.41 -14.69
CA LYS A 182 -0.16 -3.48 -14.46
C LYS A 182 0.61 -2.52 -15.36
N GLY A 183 1.44 -1.69 -14.77
CA GLY A 183 2.28 -0.74 -15.49
C GLY A 183 1.50 0.32 -16.27
N ARG A 184 2.24 1.24 -16.89
CA ARG A 184 1.65 2.40 -17.61
C ARG A 184 0.87 2.02 -18.86
N LYS A 185 1.22 0.92 -19.52
CA LYS A 185 0.66 0.47 -20.80
C LYS A 185 -0.12 -0.83 -20.70
N GLY A 186 -0.20 -1.46 -19.52
CA GLY A 186 -0.92 -2.70 -19.32
C GLY A 186 -2.42 -2.52 -19.58
N PRO A 187 -3.10 -3.54 -20.09
CA PRO A 187 -4.54 -3.49 -20.27
C PRO A 187 -5.26 -3.38 -18.94
N TRP A 188 -6.42 -2.77 -18.97
CA TRP A 188 -7.32 -2.76 -17.82
C TRP A 188 -7.97 -4.14 -17.62
N GLU A 189 -8.15 -4.50 -16.35
CA GLU A 189 -8.86 -5.67 -15.87
C GLU A 189 -9.97 -5.21 -14.93
N LEU A 190 -11.18 -5.79 -15.04
CA LEU A 190 -12.35 -5.41 -14.23
C LEU A 190 -12.79 -6.58 -13.34
N TYR A 191 -12.92 -6.34 -12.04
CA TYR A 191 -13.30 -7.36 -11.06
C TYR A 191 -14.45 -6.90 -10.16
N ASN A 192 -15.31 -7.85 -9.78
CA ASN A 192 -16.28 -7.67 -8.71
C ASN A 192 -15.74 -8.29 -7.42
N LEU A 193 -15.20 -7.47 -6.52
CA LEU A 193 -14.55 -7.92 -5.30
C LEU A 193 -15.49 -8.58 -4.29
N LYS A 194 -16.82 -8.40 -4.41
CA LYS A 194 -17.78 -9.10 -3.56
C LYS A 194 -17.80 -10.60 -3.85
N SER A 195 -17.66 -10.99 -5.10
CA SER A 195 -17.70 -12.38 -5.55
C SER A 195 -16.33 -12.95 -5.92
N ASP A 196 -15.34 -12.10 -6.15
CA ASP A 196 -14.03 -12.47 -6.67
C ASP A 196 -12.92 -11.55 -6.11
N ARG A 197 -12.65 -11.65 -4.80
CA ARG A 197 -11.54 -10.90 -4.18
C ARG A 197 -10.15 -11.37 -4.61
N SER A 198 -10.07 -12.55 -5.20
CA SER A 198 -8.81 -13.09 -5.72
C SER A 198 -8.46 -12.55 -7.11
N GLU A 199 -9.36 -11.78 -7.73
CA GLU A 199 -9.17 -11.15 -9.05
C GLU A 199 -8.83 -12.17 -10.14
N LEU A 200 -9.61 -13.27 -10.23
CA LEU A 200 -9.39 -14.37 -11.16
C LEU A 200 -10.28 -14.30 -12.41
N LYS A 201 -11.45 -13.63 -12.30
CA LYS A 201 -12.46 -13.59 -13.37
C LYS A 201 -12.58 -12.17 -13.93
N ASN A 202 -11.71 -11.82 -14.87
CA ASN A 202 -11.76 -10.52 -15.54
C ASN A 202 -13.08 -10.36 -16.33
N GLN A 203 -13.87 -9.37 -15.95
CA GLN A 203 -15.18 -9.08 -16.50
C GLN A 203 -15.20 -7.92 -17.50
N ILE A 204 -14.05 -7.43 -17.93
CA ILE A 204 -13.98 -6.24 -18.79
C ILE A 204 -14.75 -6.43 -20.11
N GLY A 205 -14.67 -7.62 -20.70
CA GLY A 205 -15.38 -7.93 -21.96
C GLY A 205 -16.89 -8.04 -21.80
N SER A 206 -17.39 -8.41 -20.61
CA SER A 206 -18.82 -8.54 -20.33
C SER A 206 -19.46 -7.27 -19.76
N LYS A 207 -18.66 -6.30 -19.30
CA LYS A 207 -19.13 -5.06 -18.69
C LYS A 207 -18.30 -3.85 -19.14
N PRO A 208 -18.23 -3.59 -20.45
CA PRO A 208 -17.38 -2.53 -21.01
C PRO A 208 -17.78 -1.14 -20.52
N ASP A 209 -19.07 -0.83 -20.39
CA ASP A 209 -19.53 0.49 -19.94
C ASP A 209 -19.09 0.78 -18.51
N ARG A 210 -19.09 -0.24 -17.64
CA ARG A 210 -18.59 -0.08 -16.27
C ARG A 210 -17.09 0.13 -16.23
N ALA A 211 -16.33 -0.58 -17.04
CA ALA A 211 -14.90 -0.39 -17.15
C ALA A 211 -14.58 1.03 -17.63
N GLN A 212 -15.28 1.52 -18.65
CA GLN A 212 -15.12 2.86 -19.19
C GLN A 212 -15.45 3.95 -18.14
N ALA A 213 -16.53 3.76 -17.38
CA ALA A 213 -16.89 4.69 -16.31
C ALA A 213 -15.80 4.77 -15.21
N LEU A 214 -15.27 3.62 -14.79
CA LEU A 214 -14.19 3.57 -13.80
C LEU A 214 -12.87 4.13 -14.34
N GLU A 215 -12.53 3.87 -15.59
CA GLU A 215 -11.37 4.44 -16.25
C GLU A 215 -11.44 5.97 -16.30
N THR A 216 -12.62 6.51 -16.63
CA THR A 216 -12.87 7.96 -16.64
C THR A 216 -12.64 8.57 -15.25
N LEU A 217 -13.12 7.91 -14.19
CA LEU A 217 -12.89 8.34 -12.81
C LEU A 217 -11.40 8.32 -12.48
N TRP A 218 -10.68 7.26 -12.83
CA TRP A 218 -9.26 7.17 -12.55
C TRP A 218 -8.47 8.26 -13.29
N ASN A 219 -8.74 8.49 -14.57
CA ASN A 219 -8.07 9.50 -15.37
C ASN A 219 -8.31 10.92 -14.81
N THR A 220 -9.54 11.22 -14.42
CA THR A 220 -9.88 12.51 -13.80
C THR A 220 -9.11 12.73 -12.49
N TRP A 221 -9.08 11.72 -11.64
CA TRP A 221 -8.29 11.77 -10.41
C TRP A 221 -6.79 11.89 -10.69
N ALA A 222 -6.26 11.14 -11.64
CA ALA A 222 -4.84 11.09 -11.95
C ALA A 222 -4.31 12.45 -12.46
N ILE A 223 -5.12 13.17 -13.24
CA ILE A 223 -4.80 14.55 -13.66
C ILE A 223 -4.79 15.49 -12.45
N ARG A 224 -5.84 15.46 -11.63
CA ARG A 224 -5.97 16.30 -10.44
C ARG A 224 -4.88 16.02 -9.39
N ALA A 225 -4.48 14.77 -9.25
CA ALA A 225 -3.45 14.33 -8.32
C ALA A 225 -2.01 14.52 -8.83
N ASN A 226 -1.84 15.05 -10.06
CA ASN A 226 -0.55 15.18 -10.76
C ASN A 226 0.16 13.84 -11.00
N VAL A 227 -0.58 12.75 -11.14
CA VAL A 227 -0.09 11.46 -11.60
C VAL A 227 0.14 11.51 -13.10
N LEU A 228 -0.80 12.14 -13.82
CA LEU A 228 -0.70 12.38 -15.26
C LEU A 228 -0.38 13.87 -15.55
N PRO A 229 0.39 14.14 -16.62
CA PRO A 229 1.05 13.18 -17.49
C PRO A 229 2.13 12.39 -16.73
N TRP A 230 2.37 11.15 -17.16
CA TRP A 230 3.45 10.36 -16.55
C TRP A 230 4.76 11.13 -16.61
N PRO A 231 5.53 11.19 -15.51
CA PRO A 231 6.85 11.81 -15.55
C PRO A 231 7.68 11.10 -16.64
N ASN A 232 8.35 11.90 -17.46
CA ASN A 232 9.28 11.36 -18.44
C ASN A 232 10.27 10.48 -17.68
N SER A 233 10.39 9.22 -18.07
CA SER A 233 11.44 8.35 -17.54
C SER A 233 12.76 9.04 -17.84
N ARG A 234 13.41 9.59 -16.82
CA ARG A 234 14.82 9.94 -16.95
C ARG A 234 15.53 8.64 -17.31
N ARG A 235 16.06 8.60 -18.52
CA ARG A 235 16.91 7.54 -19.02
C ARG A 235 18.16 7.42 -18.16
#